data_26033bf8e1b1f11348e3afc3434b2e81
#
_entry.id   26033bf8e1b1f11348e3afc3434b2e81
#
_cell.length_a   1.000
_cell.length_b   1.000
_cell.length_c   1.000
_cell.angle_alpha   90.00
_cell.angle_beta   90.00
_cell.angle_gamma   90.00
#
_symmetry.space_group_name_H-M   'P 1'
#
loop_
_entity.id
_entity.type
_entity.pdbx_description
1 polymer ?
#
loop_
_entity_poly.entity_id
_entity_poly.type
_entity_poly.pdbx_seq_one_letter_code
_entity_poly.pdbx_strand_id
1 'polypeptide(L)'
;MSMGMHDVHPRPINVFAGSPLDRADAQRKDQVWVERHLADPASLILPVWRGQNFVSGMQSGAPRLQAAPRGALTRLLPAHPWALLGLQAGKAVFALDLSGLDIPLPPLDGAGFEDLRRMGGLLGQADAAILAHARGLMTWRARQKFCGICGAACLPQQAGHVMACTGCGAHHFPRTDPAVIMLVTHRDRALLGQPARLRDRRIFTTLAGFVEPGETLEEAVAREVFEEAGIRVANVRYHSSQPWPFPASIMLGFVADALTEDIRIDAEELVEAGWFTRAELALPADFVLPPPISIARRLIEDWRERRIG
;
A
#
# COMPACT_ATOMS: atom_id res chain seq x y z
N MET A 1 -11.01 1.82 -27.00
CA MET A 1 -11.86 2.33 -25.91
C MET A 1 -11.21 1.91 -24.61
N SER A 2 -10.62 2.82 -23.87
CA SER A 2 -10.10 2.55 -22.52
C SER A 2 -11.31 2.35 -21.60
N MET A 3 -11.52 1.15 -21.09
CA MET A 3 -12.46 0.91 -19.99
C MET A 3 -12.06 1.84 -18.83
N GLY A 4 -12.97 2.72 -18.44
CA GLY A 4 -12.75 3.59 -17.29
C GLY A 4 -12.56 2.74 -16.04
N MET A 5 -11.53 3.01 -15.23
CA MET A 5 -11.24 2.25 -14.01
C MET A 5 -12.41 2.21 -13.01
N HIS A 6 -13.39 3.09 -13.13
CA HIS A 6 -14.61 3.09 -12.31
C HIS A 6 -15.52 1.87 -12.53
N ASP A 7 -15.44 1.23 -13.71
CA ASP A 7 -16.27 0.06 -14.02
C ASP A 7 -15.76 -1.24 -13.39
N VAL A 8 -14.53 -1.24 -12.89
CA VAL A 8 -13.90 -2.43 -12.28
C VAL A 8 -14.24 -2.58 -10.81
N HIS A 9 -14.68 -1.52 -10.12
CA HIS A 9 -14.91 -1.51 -8.68
C HIS A 9 -16.40 -1.35 -8.36
N PRO A 10 -17.08 -2.42 -7.93
CA PRO A 10 -18.50 -2.36 -7.53
C PRO A 10 -18.73 -1.60 -6.22
N ARG A 11 -17.68 -1.23 -5.50
CA ARG A 11 -17.70 -0.50 -4.21
C ARG A 11 -16.75 0.68 -4.25
N PRO A 12 -16.87 1.67 -3.35
CA PRO A 12 -15.88 2.73 -3.20
C PRO A 12 -14.46 2.16 -3.09
N ILE A 13 -13.51 2.82 -3.70
CA ILE A 13 -12.12 2.35 -3.79
C ILE A 13 -11.38 2.65 -2.48
N ASN A 14 -10.55 1.73 -1.99
CA ASN A 14 -9.70 1.96 -0.81
C ASN A 14 -8.63 3.02 -1.10
N VAL A 15 -8.19 3.72 -0.07
CA VAL A 15 -7.05 4.66 -0.17
C VAL A 15 -5.83 3.93 -0.76
N PHE A 16 -5.03 4.61 -1.58
CA PHE A 16 -3.88 4.07 -2.34
C PHE A 16 -4.22 3.18 -3.54
N ALA A 17 -5.48 2.81 -3.76
CA ALA A 17 -5.94 2.15 -4.98
C ALA A 17 -6.53 3.16 -5.98
N GLY A 18 -6.88 2.72 -7.20
CA GLY A 18 -7.50 3.58 -8.21
C GLY A 18 -6.51 4.48 -8.95
N SER A 19 -5.27 4.03 -9.18
CA SER A 19 -4.30 4.79 -9.97
C SER A 19 -4.81 5.03 -11.39
N PRO A 20 -4.78 6.29 -11.87
CA PRO A 20 -5.18 6.63 -13.23
C PRO A 20 -4.10 6.34 -14.27
N LEU A 21 -2.92 5.86 -13.86
CA LEU A 21 -1.80 5.61 -14.76
C LEU A 21 -2.06 4.39 -15.64
N ASP A 22 -1.89 4.55 -16.95
CA ASP A 22 -1.56 3.42 -17.82
C ASP A 22 -0.16 2.93 -17.45
N ARG A 23 -0.02 1.65 -17.08
CA ARG A 23 1.25 1.06 -16.62
C ARG A 23 2.31 0.96 -17.71
N ALA A 24 1.96 1.22 -18.96
CA ALA A 24 2.87 1.31 -20.11
C ALA A 24 3.77 0.06 -20.26
N ASP A 25 3.19 -1.16 -20.18
CA ASP A 25 3.97 -2.40 -20.17
C ASP A 25 4.81 -2.59 -21.44
N ALA A 26 4.27 -2.25 -22.61
CA ALA A 26 5.00 -2.33 -23.87
C ALA A 26 6.12 -1.27 -23.93
N GLN A 27 5.79 -0.04 -23.58
CA GLN A 27 6.69 1.12 -23.67
C GLN A 27 7.89 1.01 -22.72
N ARG A 28 7.72 0.49 -21.50
CA ARG A 28 8.81 0.34 -20.52
C ARG A 28 9.89 -0.66 -20.97
N LYS A 29 9.63 -1.47 -21.99
CA LYS A 29 10.58 -2.41 -22.62
C LYS A 29 11.35 -1.78 -23.78
N ASP A 30 10.88 -0.64 -24.30
CA ASP A 30 11.56 0.13 -25.36
C ASP A 30 12.45 1.19 -24.74
N GLN A 31 13.75 0.91 -24.70
CA GLN A 31 14.74 1.79 -24.07
C GLN A 31 14.78 3.16 -24.76
N VAL A 32 14.69 3.22 -26.08
CA VAL A 32 14.73 4.47 -26.85
C VAL A 32 13.51 5.34 -26.50
N TRP A 33 12.34 4.73 -26.40
CA TRP A 33 11.13 5.42 -25.96
C TRP A 33 11.28 5.96 -24.53
N VAL A 34 11.79 5.14 -23.62
CA VAL A 34 11.98 5.52 -22.20
C VAL A 34 12.97 6.69 -22.07
N GLU A 35 14.13 6.61 -22.72
CA GLU A 35 15.14 7.68 -22.67
C GLU A 35 14.60 9.00 -23.21
N ARG A 36 13.89 8.96 -24.35
CA ARG A 36 13.26 10.14 -24.95
C ARG A 36 12.28 10.78 -23.96
N HIS A 37 11.40 10.00 -23.31
CA HIS A 37 10.43 10.54 -22.35
C HIS A 37 11.07 10.94 -21.03
N LEU A 38 12.11 10.26 -20.58
CA LEU A 38 12.89 10.70 -19.43
C LEU A 38 13.57 12.06 -19.70
N ALA A 39 13.94 12.36 -20.93
CA ALA A 39 14.48 13.65 -21.36
C ALA A 39 13.39 14.72 -21.63
N ASP A 40 12.15 14.34 -21.88
CA ASP A 40 11.04 15.24 -22.22
C ASP A 40 10.66 16.16 -21.03
N PRO A 41 10.70 17.49 -21.21
CA PRO A 41 10.27 18.45 -20.17
C PRO A 41 8.82 18.28 -19.71
N ALA A 42 7.94 17.72 -20.55
CA ALA A 42 6.54 17.47 -20.23
C ALA A 42 6.33 16.29 -19.28
N SER A 43 7.32 15.42 -19.12
CA SER A 43 7.28 14.28 -18.20
C SER A 43 7.35 14.73 -16.74
N LEU A 44 6.59 14.05 -15.88
CA LEU A 44 6.56 14.33 -14.45
C LEU A 44 7.58 13.44 -13.72
N ILE A 45 8.38 14.05 -12.87
CA ILE A 45 9.33 13.31 -12.01
C ILE A 45 8.90 13.48 -10.56
N LEU A 46 8.62 12.36 -9.90
CA LEU A 46 8.15 12.28 -8.52
C LEU A 46 9.30 11.85 -7.60
N PRO A 47 9.89 12.74 -6.81
CA PRO A 47 10.93 12.38 -5.87
C PRO A 47 10.39 11.53 -4.71
N VAL A 48 11.16 10.52 -4.33
CA VAL A 48 11.00 9.73 -3.10
C VAL A 48 12.28 9.86 -2.30
N TRP A 49 12.18 10.14 -1.01
CA TRP A 49 13.34 10.29 -0.14
C TRP A 49 13.11 9.56 1.18
N ARG A 50 13.93 8.55 1.46
CA ARG A 50 13.86 7.73 2.69
C ARG A 50 12.43 7.23 2.98
N GLY A 51 11.73 6.82 1.90
CA GLY A 51 10.36 6.35 1.97
C GLY A 51 9.28 7.44 2.11
N GLN A 52 9.63 8.72 2.10
CA GLN A 52 8.70 9.85 2.06
C GLN A 52 8.43 10.27 0.61
N ASN A 53 7.25 10.83 0.37
CA ASN A 53 6.82 11.33 -0.93
C ASN A 53 6.84 12.86 -0.96
N PHE A 54 7.18 13.43 -2.11
CA PHE A 54 7.21 14.88 -2.29
C PHE A 54 5.82 15.42 -2.62
N VAL A 55 5.33 16.32 -1.77
CA VAL A 55 3.96 16.86 -1.83
C VAL A 55 3.94 18.35 -1.54
N SER A 56 2.91 19.03 -2.00
CA SER A 56 2.60 20.43 -1.66
C SER A 56 1.27 20.53 -0.92
N GLY A 57 0.92 21.70 -0.40
CA GLY A 57 -0.38 21.98 0.21
C GLY A 57 -0.59 21.41 1.62
N MET A 58 0.45 20.95 2.30
CA MET A 58 0.34 20.45 3.70
C MET A 58 -0.15 21.54 4.66
N GLN A 59 0.32 22.77 4.50
CA GLN A 59 -0.06 23.90 5.36
C GLN A 59 -1.53 24.29 5.22
N SER A 60 -2.12 24.10 4.04
CA SER A 60 -3.55 24.36 3.79
C SER A 60 -4.46 23.17 4.16
N GLY A 61 -3.91 22.06 4.62
CA GLY A 61 -4.67 20.83 4.89
C GLY A 61 -5.17 20.09 3.64
N ALA A 62 -4.71 20.50 2.45
CA ALA A 62 -5.09 19.91 1.16
C ALA A 62 -3.83 19.46 0.40
N PRO A 63 -3.15 18.40 0.86
CA PRO A 63 -1.94 17.90 0.20
C PRO A 63 -2.24 17.41 -1.21
N ARG A 64 -1.27 17.61 -2.10
CA ARG A 64 -1.30 17.17 -3.50
C ARG A 64 0.04 16.57 -3.88
N LEU A 65 0.00 15.64 -4.81
CA LEU A 65 1.18 15.17 -5.50
C LEU A 65 1.95 16.36 -6.09
N GLN A 66 3.25 16.43 -5.83
CA GLN A 66 4.12 17.47 -6.37
C GLN A 66 5.24 16.84 -7.20
N ALA A 67 5.29 17.16 -8.49
CA ALA A 67 6.45 16.86 -9.30
C ALA A 67 7.56 17.88 -9.00
N ALA A 68 8.79 17.44 -8.96
CA ALA A 68 9.91 18.37 -8.80
C ALA A 68 10.21 19.10 -10.11
N PRO A 69 10.61 20.39 -10.04
CA PRO A 69 11.02 21.16 -11.20
C PRO A 69 12.16 20.48 -11.94
N ARG A 70 12.04 20.37 -13.25
CA ARG A 70 13.02 19.67 -14.10
C ARG A 70 14.45 20.17 -13.91
N GLY A 71 14.64 21.49 -13.80
CA GLY A 71 15.96 22.12 -13.59
C GLY A 71 16.66 21.64 -12.31
N ALA A 72 15.90 21.37 -11.25
CA ALA A 72 16.44 20.83 -10.00
C ALA A 72 16.89 19.38 -10.13
N LEU A 73 16.33 18.61 -11.08
CA LEU A 73 16.56 17.19 -11.25
C LEU A 73 17.56 16.83 -12.37
N THR A 74 17.92 17.75 -13.24
CA THR A 74 18.76 17.48 -14.44
C THR A 74 20.08 16.81 -14.08
N ARG A 75 20.68 17.19 -12.95
CA ARG A 75 21.93 16.59 -12.47
C ARG A 75 21.72 15.32 -11.65
N LEU A 76 20.52 15.11 -11.12
CA LEU A 76 20.21 13.99 -10.22
C LEU A 76 19.76 12.75 -10.98
N LEU A 77 19.00 12.92 -12.07
CA LEU A 77 18.46 11.82 -12.86
C LEU A 77 19.49 10.78 -13.33
N PRO A 78 20.68 11.16 -13.84
CA PRO A 78 21.69 10.17 -14.26
C PRO A 78 22.37 9.45 -13.08
N ALA A 79 22.37 10.05 -11.89
CA ALA A 79 23.14 9.57 -10.73
C ALA A 79 22.30 8.79 -9.71
N HIS A 80 20.96 8.84 -9.81
CA HIS A 80 20.05 8.25 -8.83
C HIS A 80 19.08 7.25 -9.46
N PRO A 81 18.64 6.21 -8.70
CA PRO A 81 17.68 5.23 -9.18
C PRO A 81 16.34 5.87 -9.55
N TRP A 82 15.83 5.56 -10.72
CA TRP A 82 14.52 5.99 -11.20
C TRP A 82 13.71 4.82 -11.79
N ALA A 83 12.39 4.97 -11.90
CA ALA A 83 11.54 4.03 -12.62
C ALA A 83 10.36 4.75 -13.29
N LEU A 84 9.93 4.23 -14.45
CA LEU A 84 8.67 4.66 -15.09
C LEU A 84 7.50 4.11 -14.27
N LEU A 85 6.59 4.97 -13.82
CA LEU A 85 5.35 4.56 -13.17
C LEU A 85 4.23 4.29 -14.18
N GLY A 86 4.26 4.98 -15.31
CA GLY A 86 3.28 4.87 -16.38
C GLY A 86 3.01 6.18 -17.10
N LEU A 87 1.86 6.24 -17.78
CA LEU A 87 1.39 7.41 -18.52
C LEU A 87 0.15 7.99 -17.86
N GLN A 88 0.09 9.31 -17.73
CA GLN A 88 -1.10 10.07 -17.33
C GLN A 88 -1.43 11.10 -18.41
N ALA A 89 -2.57 10.96 -19.05
CA ALA A 89 -2.97 11.85 -20.15
C ALA A 89 -1.86 12.02 -21.23
N GLY A 90 -1.20 10.92 -21.58
CA GLY A 90 -0.12 10.90 -22.57
C GLY A 90 1.25 11.36 -22.07
N LYS A 91 1.36 11.88 -20.85
CA LYS A 91 2.65 12.28 -20.24
C LYS A 91 3.25 11.15 -19.43
N ALA A 92 4.54 10.92 -19.56
CA ALA A 92 5.24 9.93 -18.76
C ALA A 92 5.42 10.43 -17.30
N VAL A 93 5.22 9.52 -16.35
CA VAL A 93 5.39 9.77 -14.92
C VAL A 93 6.48 8.84 -14.40
N PHE A 94 7.54 9.39 -13.85
CA PHE A 94 8.67 8.67 -13.28
C PHE A 94 8.76 8.89 -11.78
N ALA A 95 9.21 7.88 -11.04
CA ALA A 95 9.71 8.04 -9.68
C ALA A 95 11.23 8.17 -9.69
N LEU A 96 11.79 8.99 -8.80
CA LEU A 96 13.22 9.19 -8.60
C LEU A 96 13.55 9.01 -7.12
N ASP A 97 14.45 8.07 -6.79
CA ASP A 97 14.90 7.83 -5.41
C ASP A 97 16.06 8.74 -5.05
N LEU A 98 15.85 9.64 -4.13
CA LEU A 98 16.83 10.56 -3.58
C LEU A 98 17.34 10.15 -2.18
N SER A 99 17.04 8.93 -1.73
CA SER A 99 17.36 8.46 -0.38
C SER A 99 18.87 8.44 -0.05
N GLY A 100 19.72 8.43 -1.06
CA GLY A 100 21.17 8.55 -0.92
C GLY A 100 21.67 9.96 -0.60
N LEU A 101 20.82 10.98 -0.67
CA LEU A 101 21.18 12.36 -0.36
C LEU A 101 20.84 12.68 1.10
N ASP A 102 21.70 13.46 1.76
CA ASP A 102 21.42 13.98 3.12
C ASP A 102 20.34 15.06 3.06
N ILE A 103 20.41 15.94 2.09
CA ILE A 103 19.43 16.98 1.78
C ILE A 103 18.91 16.73 0.37
N PRO A 104 17.67 16.24 0.20
CA PRO A 104 17.22 15.74 -1.10
C PRO A 104 16.92 16.85 -2.11
N LEU A 105 16.28 17.91 -1.69
CA LEU A 105 15.92 19.08 -2.50
C LEU A 105 15.78 20.30 -1.58
N PRO A 106 16.09 21.51 -2.05
CA PRO A 106 15.76 22.71 -1.31
C PRO A 106 14.23 22.85 -1.15
N PRO A 107 13.74 23.52 -0.10
CA PRO A 107 12.33 23.81 0.03
C PRO A 107 11.83 24.54 -1.25
N LEU A 108 10.77 24.01 -1.84
CA LEU A 108 10.10 24.59 -3.00
C LEU A 108 8.72 25.03 -2.57
N ASP A 109 8.46 26.34 -2.55
CA ASP A 109 7.16 26.99 -2.35
C ASP A 109 6.07 26.15 -1.64
N GLY A 110 6.29 25.79 -0.37
CA GLY A 110 5.35 25.00 0.42
C GLY A 110 5.29 23.51 0.07
N ALA A 111 6.22 22.99 -0.72
CA ALA A 111 6.37 21.57 -1.00
C ALA A 111 7.50 20.96 -0.13
N GLY A 112 7.30 19.70 0.27
CA GLY A 112 8.24 18.96 1.10
C GLY A 112 8.03 17.46 1.05
N PHE A 113 8.92 16.72 1.73
CA PHE A 113 8.82 15.27 1.87
C PHE A 113 7.98 14.92 3.09
N GLU A 114 6.96 14.08 2.88
CA GLU A 114 5.99 13.68 3.91
C GLU A 114 5.77 12.17 3.92
N ASP A 115 5.45 11.65 5.10
CA ASP A 115 5.08 10.24 5.26
C ASP A 115 3.66 10.00 4.73
N LEU A 116 3.55 9.06 3.77
CA LEU A 116 2.30 8.73 3.11
C LEU A 116 1.22 8.17 4.07
N ARG A 117 1.61 7.54 5.19
CA ARG A 117 0.65 7.08 6.20
C ARG A 117 -0.08 8.24 6.89
N ARG A 118 0.64 9.36 7.09
CA ARG A 118 0.07 10.54 7.75
C ARG A 118 -0.87 11.33 6.86
N MET A 119 -0.55 11.42 5.58
CA MET A 119 -1.29 12.27 4.63
C MET A 119 -2.22 11.52 3.69
N GLY A 120 -2.14 10.19 3.62
CA GLY A 120 -2.85 9.40 2.61
C GLY A 120 -4.36 9.62 2.60
N GLY A 121 -4.98 9.84 3.76
CA GLY A 121 -6.40 10.15 3.88
C GLY A 121 -6.79 11.59 3.52
N LEU A 122 -5.80 12.48 3.36
CA LEU A 122 -6.01 13.88 2.96
C LEU A 122 -5.77 14.10 1.46
N LEU A 123 -5.07 13.17 0.80
CA LEU A 123 -4.79 13.23 -0.63
C LEU A 123 -6.03 12.90 -1.46
N GLY A 124 -6.13 13.49 -2.64
CA GLY A 124 -7.04 13.00 -3.67
C GLY A 124 -6.70 11.55 -4.07
N GLN A 125 -7.72 10.77 -4.44
CA GLN A 125 -7.60 9.33 -4.73
C GLN A 125 -6.49 9.01 -5.74
N ALA A 126 -6.43 9.76 -6.85
CA ALA A 126 -5.43 9.58 -7.90
C ALA A 126 -4.01 9.82 -7.38
N ASP A 127 -3.80 10.91 -6.65
CA ASP A 127 -2.50 11.28 -6.09
C ASP A 127 -2.02 10.25 -5.06
N ALA A 128 -2.91 9.82 -4.16
CA ALA A 128 -2.61 8.79 -3.17
C ALA A 128 -2.15 7.48 -3.83
N ALA A 129 -2.84 7.05 -4.90
CA ALA A 129 -2.51 5.83 -5.63
C ALA A 129 -1.17 5.93 -6.40
N ILE A 130 -0.89 7.07 -7.04
CA ILE A 130 0.38 7.31 -7.74
C ILE A 130 1.55 7.34 -6.75
N LEU A 131 1.40 8.05 -5.64
CA LEU A 131 2.44 8.14 -4.61
C LEU A 131 2.69 6.80 -3.91
N ALA A 132 1.65 6.00 -3.68
CA ALA A 132 1.77 4.63 -3.18
C ALA A 132 2.56 3.74 -4.13
N HIS A 133 2.30 3.83 -5.45
CA HIS A 133 3.05 3.11 -6.47
C HIS A 133 4.53 3.55 -6.49
N ALA A 134 4.81 4.86 -6.51
CA ALA A 134 6.16 5.40 -6.47
C ALA A 134 6.94 4.88 -5.25
N ARG A 135 6.35 4.98 -4.05
CA ARG A 135 6.94 4.49 -2.81
C ARG A 135 7.23 2.99 -2.86
N GLY A 136 6.25 2.18 -3.23
CA GLY A 136 6.39 0.72 -3.26
C GLY A 136 7.50 0.27 -4.21
N LEU A 137 7.50 0.80 -5.43
CA LEU A 137 8.49 0.44 -6.44
C LEU A 137 9.91 0.89 -6.05
N MET A 138 10.09 2.12 -5.54
CA MET A 138 11.40 2.61 -5.10
C MET A 138 11.89 1.87 -3.86
N THR A 139 11.02 1.54 -2.92
CA THR A 139 11.38 0.73 -1.73
C THR A 139 11.88 -0.66 -2.13
N TRP A 140 11.21 -1.31 -3.08
CA TRP A 140 11.67 -2.60 -3.60
C TRP A 140 13.02 -2.48 -4.28
N ARG A 141 13.22 -1.51 -5.19
CA ARG A 141 14.49 -1.30 -5.90
C ARG A 141 15.64 -1.04 -4.93
N ALA A 142 15.42 -0.26 -3.89
CA ALA A 142 16.44 0.04 -2.88
C ALA A 142 16.91 -1.22 -2.12
N ARG A 143 16.04 -2.24 -2.02
CA ARG A 143 16.33 -3.52 -1.35
C ARG A 143 16.87 -4.60 -2.27
N GLN A 144 16.54 -4.56 -3.57
CA GLN A 144 16.96 -5.56 -4.57
C GLN A 144 18.27 -5.17 -5.27
N LYS A 145 19.31 -4.89 -4.48
CA LYS A 145 20.64 -4.51 -5.03
C LYS A 145 21.48 -5.72 -5.44
N PHE A 146 21.26 -6.85 -4.79
CA PHE A 146 22.02 -8.08 -5.00
C PHE A 146 21.08 -9.25 -5.31
N CYS A 147 21.60 -10.23 -6.05
CA CYS A 147 20.87 -11.43 -6.42
C CYS A 147 20.76 -12.38 -5.22
N GLY A 148 19.54 -12.81 -4.88
CA GLY A 148 19.31 -13.80 -3.82
C GLY A 148 19.79 -15.22 -4.16
N ILE A 149 20.18 -15.49 -5.43
CA ILE A 149 20.65 -16.81 -5.87
C ILE A 149 22.17 -16.88 -5.81
N CYS A 150 22.89 -15.89 -6.35
CA CYS A 150 24.36 -15.96 -6.50
C CYS A 150 25.13 -14.80 -5.83
N GLY A 151 24.44 -13.86 -5.19
CA GLY A 151 25.05 -12.72 -4.50
C GLY A 151 25.57 -11.60 -5.40
N ALA A 152 25.61 -11.76 -6.73
CA ALA A 152 26.10 -10.72 -7.65
C ALA A 152 25.17 -9.51 -7.69
N ALA A 153 25.70 -8.34 -8.08
CA ALA A 153 24.92 -7.11 -8.22
C ALA A 153 23.81 -7.25 -9.27
N CYS A 154 22.69 -6.58 -9.04
CA CYS A 154 21.59 -6.52 -9.98
C CYS A 154 21.50 -5.12 -10.62
N LEU A 155 21.24 -5.07 -11.93
CA LEU A 155 21.03 -3.85 -12.69
C LEU A 155 19.58 -3.70 -13.13
N PRO A 156 19.05 -2.45 -13.19
CA PRO A 156 17.68 -2.21 -13.60
C PRO A 156 17.47 -2.46 -15.09
N GLN A 157 16.34 -3.07 -15.42
CA GLN A 157 15.81 -3.24 -16.78
C GLN A 157 14.35 -2.84 -16.82
N GLN A 158 13.78 -2.77 -18.02
CA GLN A 158 12.36 -2.42 -18.25
C GLN A 158 11.94 -1.17 -17.45
N ALA A 159 12.70 -0.08 -17.64
CA ALA A 159 12.47 1.19 -16.94
C ALA A 159 12.34 1.05 -15.41
N GLY A 160 13.10 0.16 -14.80
CA GLY A 160 13.16 -0.03 -13.35
C GLY A 160 12.17 -1.04 -12.78
N HIS A 161 11.44 -1.80 -13.60
CA HIS A 161 10.50 -2.84 -13.17
C HIS A 161 11.11 -4.25 -13.06
N VAL A 162 12.34 -4.44 -13.52
CA VAL A 162 13.10 -5.67 -13.38
C VAL A 162 14.49 -5.33 -12.85
N MET A 163 15.00 -6.13 -11.93
CA MET A 163 16.39 -6.11 -11.50
C MET A 163 17.07 -7.38 -12.01
N ALA A 164 17.91 -7.27 -13.02
CA ALA A 164 18.61 -8.39 -13.65
C ALA A 164 19.97 -8.62 -13.02
N CYS A 165 20.25 -9.87 -12.64
CA CYS A 165 21.53 -10.26 -12.04
C CYS A 165 22.66 -10.22 -13.08
N THR A 166 23.78 -9.57 -12.76
CA THR A 166 24.96 -9.49 -13.64
C THR A 166 25.77 -10.78 -13.65
N GLY A 167 25.60 -11.68 -12.68
CA GLY A 167 26.34 -12.94 -12.57
C GLY A 167 25.61 -14.13 -13.21
N CYS A 168 24.38 -14.42 -12.77
CA CYS A 168 23.64 -15.60 -13.22
C CYS A 168 22.49 -15.32 -14.18
N GLY A 169 22.22 -14.04 -14.51
CA GLY A 169 21.16 -13.64 -15.43
C GLY A 169 19.73 -13.72 -14.82
N ALA A 170 19.58 -14.09 -13.56
CA ALA A 170 18.25 -14.19 -12.92
C ALA A 170 17.57 -12.82 -12.90
N HIS A 171 16.26 -12.80 -13.18
CA HIS A 171 15.41 -11.63 -13.09
C HIS A 171 14.67 -11.61 -11.77
N HIS A 172 14.68 -10.46 -11.11
CA HIS A 172 13.91 -10.19 -9.90
C HIS A 172 12.84 -9.14 -10.21
N PHE A 173 11.63 -9.39 -9.73
CA PHE A 173 10.44 -8.55 -9.98
C PHE A 173 10.00 -7.84 -8.70
N PRO A 174 9.23 -6.75 -8.79
CA PRO A 174 8.70 -6.06 -7.62
C PRO A 174 7.97 -7.03 -6.69
N ARG A 175 8.31 -6.96 -5.41
CA ARG A 175 7.68 -7.77 -4.39
C ARG A 175 6.40 -7.08 -3.90
N THR A 176 5.34 -7.87 -3.79
CA THR A 176 4.09 -7.48 -3.13
C THR A 176 3.66 -8.63 -2.25
N ASP A 177 3.67 -8.44 -0.93
CA ASP A 177 3.37 -9.47 0.05
C ASP A 177 1.86 -9.52 0.30
N PRO A 178 1.17 -10.64 -0.02
CA PRO A 178 -0.25 -10.79 0.25
C PRO A 178 -0.49 -10.96 1.74
N ALA A 179 -1.42 -10.17 2.28
CA ALA A 179 -1.88 -10.28 3.66
C ALA A 179 -3.42 -10.24 3.68
N VAL A 180 -4.04 -11.22 4.33
CA VAL A 180 -5.47 -11.20 4.58
C VAL A 180 -5.78 -10.31 5.77
N ILE A 181 -6.94 -9.66 5.72
CA ILE A 181 -7.49 -8.86 6.81
C ILE A 181 -8.99 -9.09 6.86
N MET A 182 -9.53 -9.46 8.02
CA MET A 182 -10.89 -9.95 8.07
C MET A 182 -11.70 -9.40 9.22
N LEU A 183 -12.94 -9.02 8.92
CA LEU A 183 -13.97 -8.79 9.91
C LEU A 183 -14.72 -10.10 10.16
N VAL A 184 -14.57 -10.65 11.35
CA VAL A 184 -15.30 -11.85 11.78
C VAL A 184 -16.55 -11.42 12.52
N THR A 185 -17.71 -11.97 12.15
CA THR A 185 -19.01 -11.63 12.75
C THR A 185 -19.63 -12.83 13.43
N HIS A 186 -20.29 -12.59 14.56
CA HIS A 186 -21.13 -13.56 15.26
C HIS A 186 -22.43 -12.90 15.69
N ARG A 187 -23.56 -13.31 15.10
CA ARG A 187 -24.86 -12.65 15.29
C ARG A 187 -24.76 -11.15 14.97
N ASP A 188 -25.03 -10.25 15.92
CA ASP A 188 -24.92 -8.78 15.75
C ASP A 188 -23.65 -8.19 16.41
N ARG A 189 -22.58 -8.97 16.47
CA ARG A 189 -21.28 -8.56 17.02
C ARG A 189 -20.13 -8.84 16.04
N ALA A 190 -19.11 -8.02 16.10
CA ALA A 190 -17.87 -8.17 15.34
C ALA A 190 -16.68 -8.42 16.28
N LEU A 191 -15.77 -9.31 15.89
CA LEU A 191 -14.53 -9.58 16.61
C LEU A 191 -13.48 -8.52 16.26
N LEU A 192 -12.96 -7.85 17.26
CA LEU A 192 -11.78 -7.00 17.13
C LEU A 192 -10.73 -7.38 18.17
N GLY A 193 -9.45 -7.20 17.82
CA GLY A 193 -8.32 -7.41 18.70
C GLY A 193 -7.47 -6.15 18.83
N GLN A 194 -6.77 -6.03 19.97
CA GLN A 194 -5.72 -5.05 20.17
C GLN A 194 -4.37 -5.70 19.89
N PRO A 195 -3.67 -5.38 18.77
CA PRO A 195 -2.37 -5.96 18.46
C PRO A 195 -1.33 -5.62 19.51
N ALA A 196 -0.47 -6.57 19.88
CA ALA A 196 0.59 -6.39 20.89
C ALA A 196 1.53 -5.24 20.55
N ARG A 197 1.82 -5.01 19.27
CA ARG A 197 2.63 -3.87 18.76
C ARG A 197 1.98 -2.49 18.98
N LEU A 198 0.69 -2.44 19.33
CA LEU A 198 -0.08 -1.21 19.58
C LEU A 198 -0.58 -1.14 21.04
N ARG A 199 0.04 -1.89 21.95
CA ARG A 199 -0.33 -2.01 23.37
C ARG A 199 -0.62 -0.67 24.04
N ASP A 200 0.22 0.34 23.80
CA ASP A 200 0.13 1.63 24.46
C ASP A 200 -0.97 2.56 23.89
N ARG A 201 -1.68 2.14 22.85
CA ARG A 201 -2.62 3.00 22.12
C ARG A 201 -4.08 2.60 22.23
N ARG A 202 -4.40 1.46 22.84
CA ARG A 202 -5.77 0.90 22.91
C ARG A 202 -6.50 0.97 21.57
N ILE A 203 -5.82 0.59 20.49
CA ILE A 203 -6.42 0.52 19.16
C ILE A 203 -6.94 -0.90 18.94
N PHE A 204 -8.27 -1.05 18.80
CA PHE A 204 -8.90 -2.30 18.42
C PHE A 204 -9.16 -2.32 16.93
N THR A 205 -8.69 -3.38 16.28
CA THR A 205 -8.72 -3.54 14.83
C THR A 205 -9.20 -4.94 14.43
N THR A 206 -9.52 -5.12 13.17
CA THR A 206 -9.75 -6.44 12.56
C THR A 206 -8.47 -7.25 12.60
N LEU A 207 -8.57 -8.58 12.67
CA LEU A 207 -7.43 -9.50 12.61
C LEU A 207 -6.81 -9.48 11.21
N ALA A 208 -5.52 -9.78 11.11
CA ALA A 208 -4.81 -9.74 9.83
C ALA A 208 -3.46 -10.46 9.91
N GLY A 209 -3.16 -11.29 8.91
CA GLY A 209 -1.86 -11.93 8.79
C GLY A 209 -1.44 -12.20 7.36
N PHE A 210 -0.23 -12.71 7.18
CA PHE A 210 0.32 -13.02 5.86
C PHE A 210 -0.20 -14.35 5.33
N VAL A 211 -0.37 -14.41 4.02
CA VAL A 211 -0.64 -15.67 3.31
C VAL A 211 0.64 -16.48 3.25
N GLU A 212 0.57 -17.74 3.66
CA GLU A 212 1.71 -18.67 3.60
C GLU A 212 1.78 -19.40 2.24
N PRO A 213 2.98 -19.88 1.84
CA PRO A 213 3.13 -20.67 0.62
C PRO A 213 2.27 -21.93 0.63
N GLY A 214 1.40 -22.06 -0.36
CA GLY A 214 0.51 -23.21 -0.53
C GLY A 214 -0.89 -23.01 0.03
N GLU A 215 -1.17 -21.90 0.70
CA GLU A 215 -2.51 -21.57 1.19
C GLU A 215 -3.37 -20.87 0.11
N THR A 216 -4.67 -21.12 0.16
CA THR A 216 -5.68 -20.22 -0.41
C THR A 216 -5.93 -19.03 0.52
N LEU A 217 -6.55 -17.96 0.00
CA LEU A 217 -6.87 -16.78 0.84
C LEU A 217 -7.88 -17.12 1.93
N GLU A 218 -8.82 -18.01 1.65
CA GLU A 218 -9.85 -18.48 2.60
C GLU A 218 -9.22 -19.32 3.72
N GLU A 219 -8.24 -20.17 3.40
CA GLU A 219 -7.48 -20.94 4.38
C GLU A 219 -6.65 -20.01 5.27
N ALA A 220 -5.95 -19.02 4.70
CA ALA A 220 -5.22 -18.03 5.46
C ALA A 220 -6.12 -17.25 6.43
N VAL A 221 -7.33 -16.85 6.01
CA VAL A 221 -8.33 -16.21 6.89
C VAL A 221 -8.69 -17.13 8.05
N ALA A 222 -8.98 -18.40 7.77
CA ALA A 222 -9.41 -19.35 8.81
C ALA A 222 -8.27 -19.65 9.80
N ARG A 223 -7.04 -19.79 9.32
CA ARG A 223 -5.83 -20.02 10.14
C ARG A 223 -5.55 -18.82 11.04
N GLU A 224 -5.42 -17.61 10.48
CA GLU A 224 -5.10 -16.40 11.25
C GLU A 224 -6.13 -16.12 12.34
N VAL A 225 -7.43 -16.26 12.04
CA VAL A 225 -8.49 -16.07 13.04
C VAL A 225 -8.39 -17.11 14.16
N PHE A 226 -8.04 -18.35 13.81
CA PHE A 226 -7.88 -19.40 14.81
C PHE A 226 -6.61 -19.21 15.65
N GLU A 227 -5.49 -18.85 15.04
CA GLU A 227 -4.21 -18.62 15.72
C GLU A 227 -4.29 -17.40 16.66
N GLU A 228 -4.77 -16.25 16.17
CA GLU A 228 -4.84 -15.04 16.99
C GLU A 228 -5.93 -15.08 18.08
N ALA A 229 -7.09 -15.69 17.81
CA ALA A 229 -8.26 -15.57 18.68
C ALA A 229 -8.93 -16.92 19.08
N GLY A 230 -8.49 -18.06 18.56
CA GLY A 230 -9.10 -19.37 18.85
C GLY A 230 -10.48 -19.60 18.23
N ILE A 231 -10.92 -18.70 17.34
CA ILE A 231 -12.25 -18.73 16.73
C ILE A 231 -12.22 -19.50 15.42
N ARG A 232 -13.17 -20.44 15.25
CA ARG A 232 -13.40 -21.12 13.97
C ARG A 232 -14.38 -20.31 13.14
N VAL A 233 -14.11 -20.20 11.83
CA VAL A 233 -14.92 -19.43 10.89
C VAL A 233 -15.38 -20.27 9.70
N ALA A 234 -16.44 -19.78 9.06
CA ALA A 234 -16.98 -20.27 7.79
C ALA A 234 -17.44 -19.10 6.92
N ASN A 235 -17.92 -19.43 5.71
CA ASN A 235 -18.48 -18.43 4.77
C ASN A 235 -17.56 -17.24 4.54
N VAL A 236 -16.27 -17.49 4.30
CA VAL A 236 -15.28 -16.46 4.00
C VAL A 236 -15.61 -15.80 2.67
N ARG A 237 -15.84 -14.48 2.68
CA ARG A 237 -16.28 -13.70 1.52
C ARG A 237 -15.34 -12.53 1.29
N TYR A 238 -14.81 -12.41 0.07
CA TYR A 238 -13.97 -11.27 -0.32
C TYR A 238 -14.76 -9.96 -0.26
N HIS A 239 -14.12 -8.94 0.31
CA HIS A 239 -14.67 -7.59 0.42
C HIS A 239 -14.01 -6.62 -0.57
N SER A 240 -12.74 -6.36 -0.42
CA SER A 240 -11.97 -5.43 -1.24
C SER A 240 -10.48 -5.61 -1.00
N SER A 241 -9.62 -4.97 -1.82
CA SER A 241 -8.18 -4.95 -1.59
C SER A 241 -7.64 -3.54 -1.45
N GLN A 242 -6.49 -3.42 -0.77
CA GLN A 242 -5.80 -2.17 -0.56
C GLN A 242 -4.29 -2.32 -0.78
N PRO A 243 -3.67 -1.58 -1.72
CA PRO A 243 -2.22 -1.43 -1.74
C PRO A 243 -1.75 -0.81 -0.41
N TRP A 244 -0.76 -1.47 0.23
CA TRP A 244 -0.21 -1.02 1.51
C TRP A 244 1.31 -1.02 1.46
N PRO A 245 1.94 -0.01 0.79
CA PRO A 245 3.38 0.02 0.53
C PRO A 245 4.20 0.38 1.78
N PHE A 246 3.96 -0.35 2.89
CA PHE A 246 4.61 -0.16 4.19
C PHE A 246 5.05 -1.50 4.79
N PRO A 247 6.08 -2.18 4.25
CA PRO A 247 6.87 -1.74 3.07
C PRO A 247 6.31 -2.16 1.71
N ALA A 248 5.60 -3.30 1.59
CA ALA A 248 5.27 -3.90 0.30
C ALA A 248 4.03 -4.81 0.33
N SER A 249 3.05 -4.57 1.19
CA SER A 249 1.88 -5.45 1.29
C SER A 249 0.76 -5.06 0.32
N ILE A 250 -0.03 -6.08 -0.05
CA ILE A 250 -1.40 -5.90 -0.52
C ILE A 250 -2.32 -6.50 0.54
N MET A 251 -3.21 -5.68 1.09
CA MET A 251 -4.21 -6.12 2.04
C MET A 251 -5.43 -6.64 1.29
N LEU A 252 -5.85 -7.85 1.59
CA LEU A 252 -6.97 -8.55 0.97
C LEU A 252 -8.06 -8.69 2.04
N GLY A 253 -9.10 -7.86 1.92
CA GLY A 253 -10.19 -7.74 2.91
C GLY A 253 -11.25 -8.79 2.75
N PHE A 254 -11.64 -9.41 3.85
CA PHE A 254 -12.68 -10.44 3.93
C PHE A 254 -13.68 -10.16 5.05
N VAL A 255 -14.84 -10.82 4.93
CA VAL A 255 -15.80 -10.98 6.01
C VAL A 255 -16.02 -12.48 6.21
N ALA A 256 -16.07 -12.95 7.46
CA ALA A 256 -16.29 -14.33 7.78
C ALA A 256 -17.29 -14.47 8.93
N ASP A 257 -18.02 -15.62 8.97
CA ASP A 257 -18.97 -15.91 10.00
C ASP A 257 -18.32 -16.83 11.05
N ALA A 258 -18.35 -16.45 12.32
CA ALA A 258 -17.82 -17.27 13.41
C ALA A 258 -18.73 -18.48 13.68
N LEU A 259 -18.11 -19.64 13.81
CA LEU A 259 -18.73 -20.89 14.23
C LEU A 259 -18.64 -21.13 15.75
N THR A 260 -17.69 -20.45 16.41
CA THR A 260 -17.47 -20.50 17.86
C THR A 260 -17.41 -19.07 18.40
N GLU A 261 -17.60 -18.87 19.73
CA GLU A 261 -17.56 -17.52 20.32
C GLU A 261 -16.57 -17.38 21.49
N ASP A 262 -16.02 -18.49 21.99
CA ASP A 262 -15.06 -18.46 23.11
C ASP A 262 -13.69 -18.00 22.61
N ILE A 263 -13.32 -16.76 22.94
CA ILE A 263 -12.06 -16.15 22.52
C ILE A 263 -10.90 -16.71 23.36
N ARG A 264 -9.85 -17.13 22.67
CA ARG A 264 -8.57 -17.52 23.27
C ARG A 264 -7.46 -16.86 22.48
N ILE A 265 -6.96 -15.75 23.02
CA ILE A 265 -5.91 -14.96 22.32
C ILE A 265 -4.54 -15.65 22.39
N ASP A 266 -3.77 -15.46 21.33
CA ASP A 266 -2.31 -15.57 21.39
C ASP A 266 -1.74 -14.29 21.99
N ALA A 267 -1.11 -14.37 23.16
CA ALA A 267 -0.57 -13.22 23.88
C ALA A 267 0.66 -12.57 23.20
N GLU A 268 1.29 -13.24 22.25
CA GLU A 268 2.37 -12.68 21.45
C GLU A 268 1.81 -11.75 20.35
N GLU A 269 0.62 -12.05 19.81
CA GLU A 269 -0.04 -11.30 18.74
C GLU A 269 -1.01 -10.25 19.29
N LEU A 270 -1.85 -10.61 20.27
CA LEU A 270 -2.91 -9.77 20.82
C LEU A 270 -2.74 -9.52 22.32
N VAL A 271 -3.00 -8.28 22.73
CA VAL A 271 -3.12 -7.92 24.16
C VAL A 271 -4.52 -8.26 24.68
N GLU A 272 -5.53 -8.02 23.87
CA GLU A 272 -6.94 -8.17 24.20
C GLU A 272 -7.73 -8.41 22.91
N ALA A 273 -8.81 -9.19 22.99
CA ALA A 273 -9.78 -9.31 21.92
C ALA A 273 -11.19 -9.43 22.50
N GLY A 274 -12.18 -8.97 21.74
CA GLY A 274 -13.57 -8.98 22.19
C GLY A 274 -14.58 -8.90 21.06
N TRP A 275 -15.81 -9.23 21.41
CA TRP A 275 -16.98 -9.10 20.56
C TRP A 275 -17.65 -7.75 20.80
N PHE A 276 -17.74 -6.92 19.77
CA PHE A 276 -18.28 -5.56 19.82
C PHE A 276 -19.59 -5.46 19.02
N THR A 277 -20.59 -4.83 19.61
CA THR A 277 -21.84 -4.49 18.93
C THR A 277 -21.63 -3.27 18.02
N ARG A 278 -22.59 -3.05 17.10
CA ARG A 278 -22.59 -1.86 16.23
C ARG A 278 -22.66 -0.56 17.03
N ALA A 279 -23.36 -0.56 18.16
CA ALA A 279 -23.51 0.60 19.05
C ALA A 279 -22.18 0.96 19.73
N GLU A 280 -21.46 -0.02 20.26
CA GLU A 280 -20.14 0.19 20.87
C GLU A 280 -19.12 0.70 19.85
N LEU A 281 -19.15 0.20 18.60
CA LEU A 281 -18.27 0.69 17.54
C LEU A 281 -18.66 2.06 16.98
N ALA A 282 -19.91 2.49 17.18
CA ALA A 282 -20.34 3.85 16.80
C ALA A 282 -19.79 4.92 17.74
N LEU A 283 -19.69 4.61 19.04
CA LEU A 283 -19.24 5.51 20.10
C LEU A 283 -18.30 4.75 21.05
N PRO A 284 -17.04 4.47 20.63
CA PRO A 284 -16.09 3.81 21.51
C PRO A 284 -15.81 4.63 22.76
N ALA A 285 -16.00 4.03 23.94
CA ALA A 285 -15.86 4.74 25.22
C ALA A 285 -14.41 4.87 25.68
N ASP A 286 -13.61 3.80 25.50
CA ASP A 286 -12.28 3.67 26.09
C ASP A 286 -11.21 3.08 25.14
N PHE A 287 -11.54 2.96 23.85
CA PHE A 287 -10.63 2.48 22.81
C PHE A 287 -10.72 3.32 21.53
N VAL A 288 -9.79 3.11 20.61
CA VAL A 288 -9.73 3.83 19.34
C VAL A 288 -9.83 2.82 18.19
N LEU A 289 -10.58 3.15 17.16
CA LEU A 289 -10.64 2.39 15.93
C LEU A 289 -9.45 2.72 15.00
N PRO A 290 -9.10 1.85 14.04
CA PRO A 290 -8.02 2.10 13.08
C PRO A 290 -8.23 3.43 12.33
N PRO A 291 -7.14 4.06 11.84
CA PRO A 291 -7.26 5.31 11.11
C PRO A 291 -8.09 5.13 9.81
N PRO A 292 -8.80 6.17 9.35
CA PRO A 292 -9.68 6.11 8.19
C PRO A 292 -9.01 5.66 6.88
N ILE A 293 -7.69 5.77 6.79
CA ILE A 293 -6.95 5.34 5.61
C ILE A 293 -6.87 3.82 5.46
N SER A 294 -7.17 3.04 6.51
CA SER A 294 -6.97 1.59 6.51
C SER A 294 -8.22 0.82 6.08
N ILE A 295 -8.01 -0.27 5.36
CA ILE A 295 -9.07 -1.22 5.02
C ILE A 295 -9.73 -1.82 6.28
N ALA A 296 -9.00 -1.95 7.41
CA ALA A 296 -9.56 -2.36 8.68
C ALA A 296 -10.71 -1.45 9.12
N ARG A 297 -10.47 -0.12 9.08
CA ARG A 297 -11.51 0.86 9.41
C ARG A 297 -12.71 0.74 8.47
N ARG A 298 -12.46 0.57 7.19
CA ARG A 298 -13.52 0.42 6.20
C ARG A 298 -14.37 -0.84 6.43
N LEU A 299 -13.75 -1.99 6.71
CA LEU A 299 -14.47 -3.22 7.03
C LEU A 299 -15.42 -3.01 8.22
N ILE A 300 -14.93 -2.36 9.29
CA ILE A 300 -15.71 -2.03 10.48
C ILE A 300 -16.88 -1.11 10.14
N GLU A 301 -16.64 -0.05 9.36
CA GLU A 301 -17.68 0.92 9.00
C GLU A 301 -18.73 0.33 8.07
N ASP A 302 -18.31 -0.44 7.04
CA ASP A 302 -19.23 -1.09 6.12
C ASP A 302 -20.16 -2.09 6.84
N TRP A 303 -19.64 -2.80 7.85
CA TRP A 303 -20.46 -3.65 8.70
C TRP A 303 -21.36 -2.83 9.63
N ARG A 304 -20.85 -1.83 10.32
CA ARG A 304 -21.61 -0.96 11.23
C ARG A 304 -22.81 -0.33 10.51
N GLU A 305 -22.63 0.10 9.28
CA GLU A 305 -23.65 0.73 8.45
C GLU A 305 -24.49 -0.27 7.65
N ARG A 306 -24.36 -1.58 7.92
CA ARG A 306 -25.13 -2.66 7.29
C ARG A 306 -24.93 -2.76 5.77
N ARG A 307 -23.78 -2.32 5.25
CA ARG A 307 -23.39 -2.51 3.85
C ARG A 307 -22.85 -3.92 3.58
N ILE A 308 -22.43 -4.62 4.63
CA ILE A 308 -21.96 -6.00 4.64
C ILE A 308 -22.40 -6.71 5.93
N GLY A 309 -22.49 -8.03 5.90
CA GLY A 309 -22.84 -8.88 7.06
C GLY A 309 -24.15 -9.59 6.89
#